data_a467bc3906b16faa4848f87bb3cdf42f
#
_entry.id   a467bc3906b16faa4848f87bb3cdf42f
#
_cell.length_a   1.000
_cell.length_b   1.000
_cell.length_c   1.000
_cell.angle_alpha   90.00
_cell.angle_beta   90.00
_cell.angle_gamma   90.00
#
_symmetry.space_group_name_H-M   'P 1'
#
loop_
_entity.id
_entity.type
_entity.pdbx_description
1 polymer ?
#
loop_
_entity_poly.entity_id
_entity_poly.type
_entity_poly.pdbx_seq_one_letter_code
_entity_poly.pdbx_strand_id
1 'polypeptide(L)'
;MKNPNRTAREDRRAENGDSTDTIVVCAGKHGSSLQYGKWLIEDLECDGMGFDKRKLGYVSMYRNVVYIGAVRNGDIHMLNLLWQNYNNFGLEGRNLFICGVGLGDPDSQSYVDLLRRRNGCEGQSNIHFFMLPGTIQKNKLIMLDKALFKNFIEVGAHGLYAKEDADLIIERAKNDYDGMSRDALGPLIKKIVELNA
;
A
#
# COMPACT_ATOMS: atom_id res chain seq x y z
N MET A 1 9.40 22.65 -30.16
CA MET A 1 9.70 21.31 -30.76
C MET A 1 9.28 20.27 -29.74
N LYS A 2 8.26 19.44 -30.04
CA LYS A 2 7.84 18.35 -29.13
C LYS A 2 8.92 17.26 -29.10
N ASN A 3 9.28 16.81 -27.89
CA ASN A 3 10.24 15.73 -27.73
C ASN A 3 9.63 14.40 -28.24
N PRO A 4 10.22 13.76 -29.26
CA PRO A 4 9.63 12.58 -29.91
C PRO A 4 9.55 11.33 -28.99
N ASN A 5 10.19 11.38 -27.80
CA ASN A 5 10.17 10.29 -26.81
C ASN A 5 9.17 10.53 -25.66
N ARG A 6 8.36 11.59 -25.72
CA ARG A 6 7.34 11.86 -24.71
C ARG A 6 6.07 11.07 -25.01
N THR A 7 5.52 10.44 -23.98
CA THR A 7 4.21 9.79 -24.06
C THR A 7 3.11 10.85 -24.09
N ALA A 8 1.93 10.54 -24.64
CA ALA A 8 0.77 11.44 -24.66
C ALA A 8 0.32 11.93 -23.24
N ARG A 9 0.78 11.24 -22.19
CA ARG A 9 0.55 11.55 -20.79
C ARG A 9 1.55 12.58 -20.28
N GLU A 10 2.81 12.50 -20.68
CA GLU A 10 3.86 13.50 -20.39
C GLU A 10 3.59 14.82 -21.12
N ASP A 11 3.00 14.74 -22.34
CA ASP A 11 2.58 15.95 -23.07
C ASP A 11 1.42 16.66 -22.37
N ARG A 12 0.41 15.94 -21.85
CA ARG A 12 -0.68 16.50 -21.02
C ARG A 12 -0.16 17.11 -19.72
N ARG A 13 0.85 16.52 -19.08
CA ARG A 13 1.56 17.11 -17.93
C ARG A 13 2.17 18.47 -18.24
N ALA A 14 2.75 18.60 -19.42
CA ALA A 14 3.41 19.85 -19.84
C ALA A 14 2.40 20.94 -20.25
N GLU A 15 1.21 20.55 -20.73
CA GLU A 15 0.21 21.50 -21.24
C GLU A 15 -0.74 22.02 -20.16
N ASN A 16 -1.07 21.24 -19.12
CA ASN A 16 -2.12 21.62 -18.15
C ASN A 16 -1.60 22.11 -16.80
N GLY A 17 -0.29 22.08 -16.52
CA GLY A 17 0.28 22.55 -15.25
C GLY A 17 -0.24 21.81 -14.00
N ASP A 18 -1.17 20.88 -14.16
CA ASP A 18 -2.00 20.27 -13.13
C ASP A 18 -1.98 18.74 -13.28
N SER A 19 -0.79 18.18 -13.32
CA SER A 19 -0.72 16.74 -13.18
C SER A 19 -0.70 16.43 -11.69
N THR A 20 -1.51 15.48 -11.29
CA THR A 20 -1.37 14.80 -10.02
C THR A 20 0.07 14.35 -9.90
N ASP A 21 0.85 15.10 -9.13
CA ASP A 21 2.26 14.81 -8.83
C ASP A 21 2.33 13.57 -7.91
N THR A 22 1.54 12.57 -8.28
CA THR A 22 1.26 11.36 -7.49
C THR A 22 1.62 10.12 -8.30
N ILE A 23 2.37 9.22 -7.67
CA ILE A 23 2.64 7.88 -8.17
C ILE A 23 2.13 6.82 -7.20
N VAL A 24 1.45 5.80 -7.73
CA VAL A 24 1.02 4.61 -6.98
C VAL A 24 1.97 3.45 -7.25
N VAL A 25 2.61 2.94 -6.21
CA VAL A 25 3.50 1.77 -6.25
C VAL A 25 2.80 0.57 -5.62
N CYS A 26 2.52 -0.46 -6.42
CA CYS A 26 1.87 -1.69 -5.94
C CYS A 26 2.91 -2.77 -5.66
N ALA A 27 3.09 -3.14 -4.40
CA ALA A 27 3.94 -4.28 -4.00
C ALA A 27 3.13 -5.57 -4.05
N GLY A 28 3.11 -6.18 -5.22
CA GLY A 28 2.41 -7.42 -5.52
C GLY A 28 2.03 -7.50 -6.99
N LYS A 29 2.07 -8.70 -7.55
CA LYS A 29 1.70 -8.93 -8.96
C LYS A 29 0.23 -9.30 -9.13
N HIS A 30 -0.42 -9.72 -8.05
CA HIS A 30 -1.79 -10.23 -8.04
C HIS A 30 -2.47 -9.86 -6.72
N GLY A 31 -3.82 -9.95 -6.70
CA GLY A 31 -4.62 -9.79 -5.50
C GLY A 31 -4.98 -8.36 -5.14
N SER A 32 -5.40 -8.19 -3.88
CA SER A 32 -6.04 -6.97 -3.37
C SER A 32 -5.19 -5.71 -3.53
N SER A 33 -3.89 -5.78 -3.23
CA SER A 33 -3.01 -4.60 -3.34
C SER A 33 -2.94 -4.05 -4.76
N LEU A 34 -2.91 -4.94 -5.77
CA LEU A 34 -2.92 -4.51 -7.17
C LEU A 34 -4.29 -3.92 -7.57
N GLN A 35 -5.39 -4.50 -7.07
CA GLN A 35 -6.72 -4.02 -7.38
C GLN A 35 -6.98 -2.62 -6.79
N TYR A 36 -6.60 -2.40 -5.52
CA TYR A 36 -6.64 -1.07 -4.91
C TYR A 36 -5.79 -0.06 -5.68
N GLY A 37 -4.59 -0.46 -6.11
CA GLY A 37 -3.75 0.41 -6.92
C GLY A 37 -4.38 0.81 -8.24
N LYS A 38 -5.06 -0.12 -8.92
CA LYS A 38 -5.80 0.19 -10.15
C LYS A 38 -6.93 1.18 -9.92
N TRP A 39 -7.77 0.95 -8.91
CA TRP A 39 -8.85 1.85 -8.55
C TRP A 39 -8.33 3.26 -8.21
N LEU A 40 -7.25 3.34 -7.42
CA LEU A 40 -6.67 4.61 -7.04
C LEU A 40 -6.09 5.38 -8.24
N ILE A 41 -5.42 4.68 -9.16
CA ILE A 41 -4.91 5.27 -10.42
C ILE A 41 -6.05 5.81 -11.28
N GLU A 42 -7.17 5.06 -11.34
CA GLU A 42 -8.37 5.50 -12.05
C GLU A 42 -9.00 6.74 -11.40
N ASP A 43 -9.19 6.72 -10.06
CA ASP A 43 -9.87 7.78 -9.31
C ASP A 43 -9.07 9.10 -9.31
N LEU A 44 -7.73 9.01 -9.26
CA LEU A 44 -6.84 10.18 -9.22
C LEU A 44 -6.28 10.56 -10.60
N GLU A 45 -6.55 9.77 -11.63
CA GLU A 45 -5.93 9.92 -12.97
C GLU A 45 -4.40 10.07 -12.90
N CYS A 46 -3.75 9.36 -11.95
CA CYS A 46 -2.34 9.49 -11.63
C CYS A 46 -1.46 8.39 -12.25
N ASP A 47 -0.14 8.49 -12.06
CA ASP A 47 0.79 7.47 -12.52
C ASP A 47 0.79 6.26 -11.58
N GLY A 48 1.11 5.08 -12.14
CA GLY A 48 1.21 3.86 -11.35
C GLY A 48 2.26 2.91 -11.88
N MET A 49 2.87 2.16 -10.98
CA MET A 49 3.82 1.11 -11.31
C MET A 49 3.69 -0.09 -10.37
N GLY A 50 3.97 -1.28 -10.91
CA GLY A 50 4.27 -2.43 -10.08
C GLY A 50 5.63 -2.26 -9.41
N PHE A 51 5.79 -2.81 -8.21
CA PHE A 51 7.07 -2.77 -7.52
C PHE A 51 8.17 -3.45 -8.35
N ASP A 52 9.19 -2.69 -8.72
CA ASP A 52 10.43 -3.18 -9.34
C ASP A 52 11.60 -2.42 -8.69
N LYS A 53 12.51 -3.18 -8.05
CA LYS A 53 13.69 -2.63 -7.37
C LYS A 53 14.51 -1.68 -8.26
N ARG A 54 14.63 -1.97 -9.56
CA ARG A 54 15.40 -1.19 -10.53
C ARG A 54 14.73 0.12 -10.92
N LYS A 55 13.41 0.18 -10.76
CA LYS A 55 12.59 1.34 -11.12
C LYS A 55 12.10 2.14 -9.92
N LEU A 56 12.37 1.65 -8.70
CA LEU A 56 11.86 2.29 -7.48
C LEU A 56 12.34 3.74 -7.35
N GLY A 57 13.50 4.08 -7.89
CA GLY A 57 14.02 5.45 -7.91
C GLY A 57 13.11 6.47 -8.63
N TYR A 58 12.19 6.04 -9.49
CA TYR A 58 11.23 6.96 -10.12
C TYR A 58 10.31 7.67 -9.12
N VAL A 59 10.12 7.13 -7.91
CA VAL A 59 9.32 7.79 -6.87
C VAL A 59 9.87 9.17 -6.50
N SER A 60 11.18 9.40 -6.69
CA SER A 60 11.82 10.70 -6.43
C SER A 60 11.36 11.83 -7.36
N MET A 61 10.65 11.50 -8.44
CA MET A 61 10.13 12.47 -9.40
C MET A 61 8.75 13.02 -9.02
N TYR A 62 8.12 12.47 -7.95
CA TYR A 62 6.75 12.77 -7.55
C TYR A 62 6.71 13.42 -6.18
N ARG A 63 5.77 14.35 -5.99
CA ARG A 63 5.51 14.96 -4.68
C ARG A 63 4.81 13.99 -3.73
N ASN A 64 3.89 13.20 -4.27
CA ASN A 64 3.11 12.23 -3.52
C ASN A 64 3.47 10.80 -3.97
N VAL A 65 3.84 9.98 -3.03
CA VAL A 65 4.17 8.56 -3.26
C VAL A 65 3.20 7.70 -2.46
N VAL A 66 2.34 6.99 -3.14
CA VAL A 66 1.44 6.00 -2.54
C VAL A 66 2.05 4.62 -2.68
N TYR A 67 2.33 3.96 -1.58
CA TYR A 67 2.83 2.59 -1.54
C TYR A 67 1.74 1.65 -1.02
N ILE A 68 1.34 0.66 -1.81
CA ILE A 68 0.30 -0.30 -1.44
C ILE A 68 0.90 -1.70 -1.40
N GLY A 69 0.89 -2.34 -0.22
CA GLY A 69 1.44 -3.67 -0.03
C GLY A 69 0.59 -4.56 0.87
N ALA A 70 0.61 -5.88 0.61
CA ALA A 70 -0.06 -6.85 1.47
C ALA A 70 0.65 -6.96 2.82
N VAL A 71 -0.12 -7.02 3.90
CA VAL A 71 0.40 -7.31 5.25
C VAL A 71 0.65 -8.81 5.37
N ARG A 72 1.89 -9.16 5.72
CA ARG A 72 2.33 -10.55 5.96
C ARG A 72 3.06 -10.60 7.31
N ASN A 73 2.54 -11.32 8.27
CA ASN A 73 3.10 -11.42 9.63
C ASN A 73 3.39 -10.04 10.27
N GLY A 74 2.51 -9.07 10.03
CA GLY A 74 2.66 -7.71 10.54
C GLY A 74 3.53 -6.78 9.69
N ASP A 75 4.22 -7.26 8.68
CA ASP A 75 5.05 -6.45 7.80
C ASP A 75 4.35 -6.17 6.47
N ILE A 76 4.43 -4.95 5.98
CA ILE A 76 3.96 -4.59 4.64
C ILE A 76 4.98 -5.07 3.62
N HIS A 77 4.52 -5.86 2.67
CA HIS A 77 5.37 -6.53 1.69
C HIS A 77 6.32 -5.57 0.98
N MET A 78 7.62 -5.84 1.07
CA MET A 78 8.73 -5.08 0.45
C MET A 78 8.85 -3.60 0.84
N LEU A 79 8.12 -3.10 1.83
CA LEU A 79 8.20 -1.70 2.27
C LEU A 79 9.59 -1.34 2.79
N ASN A 80 10.28 -2.31 3.41
CA ASN A 80 11.66 -2.13 3.87
C ASN A 80 12.62 -1.66 2.77
N LEU A 81 12.37 -2.01 1.51
CA LEU A 81 13.20 -1.57 0.39
C LEU A 81 12.99 -0.10 0.04
N LEU A 82 11.80 0.45 0.31
CA LEU A 82 11.55 1.89 0.22
C LEU A 82 12.33 2.62 1.30
N TRP A 83 12.27 2.13 2.55
CA TRP A 83 12.98 2.72 3.69
C TRP A 83 14.50 2.67 3.56
N GLN A 84 15.06 1.58 3.05
CA GLN A 84 16.50 1.48 2.76
C GLN A 84 17.02 2.54 1.78
N ASN A 85 16.14 3.10 0.98
CA ASN A 85 16.47 4.12 -0.01
C ASN A 85 15.85 5.49 0.32
N TYR A 86 15.35 5.68 1.53
CA TYR A 86 14.66 6.90 1.94
C TYR A 86 15.41 8.18 1.59
N ASN A 87 16.67 8.27 2.01
CA ASN A 87 17.52 9.43 1.74
C ASN A 87 17.93 9.51 0.25
N ASN A 88 18.26 8.36 -0.37
CA ASN A 88 18.69 8.31 -1.76
C ASN A 88 17.60 8.78 -2.73
N PHE A 89 16.35 8.59 -2.39
CA PHE A 89 15.20 9.01 -3.22
C PHE A 89 14.65 10.37 -2.79
N GLY A 90 15.23 11.02 -1.79
CA GLY A 90 14.76 12.31 -1.28
C GLY A 90 13.32 12.25 -0.75
N LEU A 91 12.96 11.15 -0.06
CA LEU A 91 11.59 10.91 0.42
C LEU A 91 11.21 11.82 1.58
N GLU A 92 12.18 12.41 2.28
CA GLU A 92 11.96 13.39 3.34
C GLU A 92 11.11 14.59 2.88
N GLY A 93 11.33 15.05 1.64
CA GLY A 93 10.57 16.16 1.04
C GLY A 93 9.30 15.74 0.31
N ARG A 94 8.84 14.49 0.46
CA ARG A 94 7.69 13.92 -0.24
C ARG A 94 6.56 13.56 0.72
N ASN A 95 5.32 13.63 0.28
CA ASN A 95 4.20 13.05 1.03
C ASN A 95 4.17 11.54 0.75
N LEU A 96 4.33 10.74 1.79
CA LEU A 96 4.34 9.29 1.70
C LEU A 96 3.03 8.71 2.25
N PHE A 97 2.27 8.05 1.41
CA PHE A 97 1.03 7.37 1.79
C PHE A 97 1.30 5.86 1.80
N ILE A 98 1.42 5.29 2.98
CA ILE A 98 1.71 3.87 3.15
C ILE A 98 0.42 3.12 3.44
N CYS A 99 0.04 2.23 2.55
CA CYS A 99 -1.21 1.47 2.64
C CYS A 99 -0.90 -0.02 2.86
N GLY A 100 -1.26 -0.53 4.02
CA GLY A 100 -1.26 -1.96 4.31
C GLY A 100 -2.58 -2.60 3.90
N VAL A 101 -2.54 -3.70 3.15
CA VAL A 101 -3.74 -4.47 2.79
C VAL A 101 -3.73 -5.77 3.58
N GLY A 102 -4.71 -5.95 4.48
CA GLY A 102 -4.69 -7.06 5.44
C GLY A 102 -6.07 -7.62 5.79
N LEU A 103 -6.07 -8.65 6.64
CA LEU A 103 -7.29 -9.32 7.12
C LEU A 103 -7.83 -8.73 8.43
N GLY A 104 -7.06 -7.87 9.12
CA GLY A 104 -7.52 -7.20 10.34
C GLY A 104 -8.57 -6.14 10.05
N ASP A 105 -9.13 -5.58 11.12
CA ASP A 105 -10.07 -4.48 11.01
C ASP A 105 -9.32 -3.16 10.79
N PRO A 106 -9.54 -2.45 9.69
CA PRO A 106 -8.92 -1.15 9.45
C PRO A 106 -9.34 -0.07 10.45
N ASP A 107 -10.46 -0.26 11.15
CA ASP A 107 -10.97 0.65 12.18
C ASP A 107 -10.48 0.29 13.60
N SER A 108 -9.83 -0.86 13.78
CA SER A 108 -9.20 -1.23 15.04
C SER A 108 -7.94 -0.42 15.30
N GLN A 109 -7.98 0.47 16.31
CA GLN A 109 -6.85 1.33 16.64
C GLN A 109 -5.63 0.51 17.08
N SER A 110 -5.81 -0.57 17.86
CA SER A 110 -4.73 -1.45 18.29
C SER A 110 -3.99 -2.11 17.12
N TYR A 111 -4.76 -2.57 16.13
CA TYR A 111 -4.23 -3.17 14.91
C TYR A 111 -3.48 -2.16 14.05
N VAL A 112 -4.08 -1.00 13.81
CA VAL A 112 -3.48 0.07 12.98
C VAL A 112 -2.20 0.61 13.62
N ASP A 113 -2.20 0.90 14.92
CA ASP A 113 -1.04 1.45 15.62
C ASP A 113 0.11 0.45 15.70
N LEU A 114 -0.20 -0.83 15.92
CA LEU A 114 0.81 -1.88 15.86
C LEU A 114 1.50 -1.92 14.49
N LEU A 115 0.71 -1.93 13.42
CA LEU A 115 1.25 -2.01 12.07
C LEU A 115 2.00 -0.74 11.67
N ARG A 116 1.52 0.43 12.07
CA ARG A 116 2.21 1.70 11.87
C ARG A 116 3.60 1.69 12.49
N ARG A 117 3.71 1.31 13.78
CA ARG A 117 5.01 1.20 14.49
C ARG A 117 5.93 0.18 13.84
N ARG A 118 5.40 -1.03 13.63
CA ARG A 118 6.19 -2.14 13.12
C ARG A 118 6.78 -1.87 11.74
N ASN A 119 6.08 -1.10 10.92
CA ASN A 119 6.49 -0.75 9.57
C ASN A 119 7.25 0.59 9.49
N GLY A 120 7.66 1.18 10.61
CA GLY A 120 8.46 2.40 10.65
C GLY A 120 7.72 3.64 10.12
N CYS A 121 6.40 3.68 10.29
CA CYS A 121 5.57 4.78 9.80
C CYS A 121 5.21 5.78 10.93
N GLU A 122 5.99 5.85 11.99
CA GLU A 122 5.81 6.79 13.11
C GLU A 122 6.85 7.90 13.11
N GLY A 123 6.51 9.01 13.74
CA GLY A 123 7.46 10.09 14.06
C GLY A 123 7.79 11.03 12.90
N GLN A 124 7.28 10.82 11.70
CA GLN A 124 7.53 11.67 10.54
C GLN A 124 6.22 12.27 10.03
N SER A 125 6.15 13.59 9.93
CA SER A 125 4.93 14.33 9.55
C SER A 125 4.52 14.13 8.09
N ASN A 126 5.44 13.69 7.25
CA ASN A 126 5.22 13.45 5.83
C ASN A 126 4.74 12.00 5.54
N ILE A 127 4.65 11.13 6.55
CA ILE A 127 4.17 9.75 6.39
C ILE A 127 2.71 9.63 6.86
N HIS A 128 1.84 9.23 5.96
CA HIS A 128 0.42 9.00 6.18
C HIS A 128 0.14 7.50 6.05
N PHE A 129 -0.33 6.88 7.12
CA PHE A 129 -0.54 5.43 7.18
C PHE A 129 -2.03 5.08 7.07
N PHE A 130 -2.36 4.11 6.21
CA PHE A 130 -3.73 3.64 5.99
C PHE A 130 -3.77 2.11 6.00
N MET A 131 -4.85 1.56 6.55
CA MET A 131 -5.17 0.15 6.43
C MET A 131 -6.35 -0.04 5.50
N LEU A 132 -6.23 -1.02 4.60
CA LEU A 132 -7.26 -1.38 3.63
C LEU A 132 -7.66 -2.85 3.85
N PRO A 133 -8.96 -3.17 3.79
CA PRO A 133 -9.41 -4.54 3.93
C PRO A 133 -8.91 -5.39 2.76
N GLY A 134 -8.39 -6.57 3.07
CA GLY A 134 -7.82 -7.48 2.09
C GLY A 134 -8.72 -8.65 1.75
N THR A 135 -8.18 -9.56 0.94
CA THR A 135 -8.82 -10.83 0.61
C THR A 135 -7.90 -12.00 0.93
N ILE A 136 -8.49 -13.16 1.16
CA ILE A 136 -7.77 -14.43 1.12
C ILE A 136 -8.57 -15.45 0.33
N GLN A 137 -7.90 -16.13 -0.61
CA GLN A 137 -8.42 -17.23 -1.39
C GLN A 137 -7.46 -18.40 -1.24
N LYS A 138 -7.83 -19.37 -0.40
CA LYS A 138 -6.93 -20.48 -0.01
C LYS A 138 -6.47 -21.33 -1.18
N ASN A 139 -7.32 -21.49 -2.19
CA ASN A 139 -7.02 -22.26 -3.39
C ASN A 139 -5.93 -21.59 -4.27
N LYS A 140 -5.77 -20.27 -4.17
CA LYS A 140 -4.77 -19.50 -4.91
C LYS A 140 -3.41 -19.38 -4.21
N LEU A 141 -3.31 -19.79 -2.93
CA LEU A 141 -2.04 -19.80 -2.22
C LEU A 141 -1.15 -20.92 -2.76
N ILE A 142 0.11 -20.60 -3.07
CA ILE A 142 1.12 -21.62 -3.39
C ILE A 142 1.50 -22.43 -2.14
N MET A 143 2.12 -23.60 -2.31
CA MET A 143 2.37 -24.54 -1.21
C MET A 143 3.16 -23.90 -0.06
N LEU A 144 4.19 -23.13 -0.36
CA LEU A 144 5.02 -22.45 0.65
C LEU A 144 4.20 -21.39 1.40
N ASP A 145 3.42 -20.58 0.68
CA ASP A 145 2.57 -19.55 1.30
C ASP A 145 1.48 -20.19 2.17
N LYS A 146 0.94 -21.36 1.77
CA LYS A 146 -0.02 -22.12 2.60
C LYS A 146 0.58 -22.54 3.93
N ALA A 147 1.81 -23.06 3.92
CA ALA A 147 2.48 -23.51 5.15
C ALA A 147 2.79 -22.34 6.09
N LEU A 148 3.34 -21.24 5.56
CA LEU A 148 3.64 -20.02 6.33
C LEU A 148 2.37 -19.37 6.87
N PHE A 149 1.31 -19.33 6.08
CA PHE A 149 0.03 -18.78 6.47
C PHE A 149 -0.64 -19.64 7.56
N LYS A 150 -0.60 -20.97 7.41
CA LYS A 150 -1.11 -21.89 8.43
C LYS A 150 -0.39 -21.68 9.77
N ASN A 151 0.93 -21.66 9.78
CA ASN A 151 1.71 -21.44 10.99
C ASN A 151 1.41 -20.07 11.63
N PHE A 152 1.23 -19.02 10.81
CA PHE A 152 0.85 -17.71 11.30
C PHE A 152 -0.51 -17.71 11.99
N ILE A 153 -1.51 -18.38 11.39
CA ILE A 153 -2.86 -18.47 11.96
C ILE A 153 -2.88 -19.32 13.24
N GLU A 154 -2.11 -20.40 13.31
CA GLU A 154 -2.10 -21.31 14.47
C GLU A 154 -1.34 -20.74 15.67
N VAL A 155 -0.28 -19.99 15.45
CA VAL A 155 0.63 -19.55 16.52
C VAL A 155 0.94 -18.04 16.45
N GLY A 156 1.22 -17.54 15.26
CA GLY A 156 1.80 -16.20 15.07
C GLY A 156 0.84 -15.05 15.35
N ALA A 157 -0.45 -15.22 15.04
CA ALA A 157 -1.43 -14.13 15.17
C ALA A 157 -1.59 -13.65 16.61
N HIS A 158 -1.81 -14.58 17.56
CA HIS A 158 -1.93 -14.25 18.98
C HIS A 158 -0.62 -13.77 19.62
N GLY A 159 0.53 -14.12 19.05
CA GLY A 159 1.83 -13.61 19.48
C GLY A 159 2.13 -12.19 18.99
N LEU A 160 1.40 -11.74 17.97
CA LEU A 160 1.67 -10.45 17.31
C LEU A 160 0.60 -9.41 17.62
N TYR A 161 -0.68 -9.77 17.55
CA TYR A 161 -1.82 -8.85 17.68
C TYR A 161 -2.50 -8.96 19.05
N ALA A 162 -3.25 -7.94 19.43
CA ALA A 162 -4.20 -8.02 20.52
C ALA A 162 -5.19 -9.17 20.27
N LYS A 163 -5.74 -9.74 21.34
CA LYS A 163 -6.55 -10.96 21.25
C LYS A 163 -7.71 -10.80 20.25
N GLU A 164 -8.44 -9.71 20.34
CA GLU A 164 -9.62 -9.41 19.52
C GLU A 164 -9.23 -9.32 18.04
N ASP A 165 -8.13 -8.62 17.73
CA ASP A 165 -7.60 -8.48 16.36
C ASP A 165 -7.12 -9.83 15.83
N ALA A 166 -6.43 -10.62 16.64
CA ALA A 166 -5.95 -11.95 16.27
C ALA A 166 -7.11 -12.89 15.99
N ASP A 167 -8.13 -12.92 16.87
CA ASP A 167 -9.33 -13.77 16.72
C ASP A 167 -10.07 -13.44 15.42
N LEU A 168 -10.24 -12.15 15.11
CA LEU A 168 -10.86 -11.69 13.86
C LEU A 168 -10.06 -12.12 12.62
N ILE A 169 -8.74 -11.95 12.63
CA ILE A 169 -7.86 -12.36 11.53
C ILE A 169 -7.96 -13.88 11.32
N ILE A 170 -7.94 -14.65 12.39
CA ILE A 170 -8.06 -16.11 12.36
C ILE A 170 -9.43 -16.54 11.82
N GLU A 171 -10.50 -15.89 12.24
CA GLU A 171 -11.85 -16.14 11.75
C GLU A 171 -11.95 -15.92 10.24
N ARG A 172 -11.52 -14.74 9.76
CA ARG A 172 -11.49 -14.40 8.32
C ARG A 172 -10.61 -15.36 7.52
N ALA A 173 -9.55 -15.87 8.14
CA ALA A 173 -8.62 -16.80 7.52
C ALA A 173 -9.10 -18.26 7.47
N LYS A 174 -10.10 -18.65 8.25
CA LYS A 174 -10.64 -20.02 8.27
C LYS A 174 -11.31 -20.40 6.96
N ASN A 175 -11.91 -19.42 6.27
CA ASN A 175 -12.59 -19.58 5.00
C ASN A 175 -12.01 -18.64 3.95
N ASP A 176 -12.46 -18.73 2.70
CA ASP A 176 -12.21 -17.67 1.74
C ASP A 176 -12.94 -16.41 2.22
N TYR A 177 -12.21 -15.30 2.22
CA TYR A 177 -12.73 -14.01 2.68
C TYR A 177 -12.41 -12.94 1.64
N ASP A 178 -13.39 -12.08 1.36
CA ASP A 178 -13.22 -10.89 0.54
C ASP A 178 -13.81 -9.69 1.27
N GLY A 179 -12.92 -8.82 1.76
CA GLY A 179 -13.28 -7.56 2.40
C GLY A 179 -13.01 -6.33 1.52
N MET A 180 -12.59 -6.53 0.26
CA MET A 180 -12.27 -5.40 -0.61
C MET A 180 -13.48 -4.50 -0.87
N SER A 181 -13.25 -3.19 -0.76
CA SER A 181 -14.21 -2.17 -1.15
C SER A 181 -13.47 -0.99 -1.77
N ARG A 182 -13.96 -0.47 -2.89
CA ARG A 182 -13.42 0.76 -3.49
C ARG A 182 -13.62 1.96 -2.56
N ASP A 183 -14.71 1.97 -1.79
CA ASP A 183 -15.03 3.04 -0.84
C ASP A 183 -13.98 3.14 0.29
N ALA A 184 -13.26 2.05 0.60
CA ALA A 184 -12.17 2.06 1.56
C ALA A 184 -11.00 2.99 1.16
N LEU A 185 -10.93 3.40 -0.11
CA LEU A 185 -9.95 4.39 -0.60
C LEU A 185 -10.35 5.84 -0.27
N GLY A 186 -11.58 6.09 0.15
CA GLY A 186 -12.09 7.46 0.39
C GLY A 186 -11.21 8.30 1.31
N PRO A 187 -10.82 7.83 2.51
CA PRO A 187 -9.94 8.59 3.43
C PRO A 187 -8.56 8.88 2.82
N LEU A 188 -7.98 7.94 2.07
CA LEU A 188 -6.70 8.11 1.38
C LEU A 188 -6.80 9.16 0.28
N ILE A 189 -7.80 9.06 -0.59
CA ILE A 189 -8.04 10.03 -1.68
C ILE A 189 -8.23 11.42 -1.12
N LYS A 190 -9.09 11.56 -0.10
CA LYS A 190 -9.33 12.84 0.58
C LYS A 190 -8.02 13.46 1.06
N LYS A 191 -7.16 12.67 1.72
CA LYS A 191 -5.87 13.15 2.24
C LYS A 191 -4.91 13.57 1.14
N ILE A 192 -4.85 12.85 0.03
CA ILE A 192 -4.02 13.21 -1.14
C ILE A 192 -4.49 14.54 -1.74
N VAL A 193 -5.80 14.70 -1.92
CA VAL A 193 -6.40 15.94 -2.47
C VAL A 193 -6.15 17.13 -1.55
N GLU A 194 -6.30 16.98 -0.23
CA GLU A 194 -6.01 18.03 0.76
C GLU A 194 -4.56 18.52 0.69
N LEU A 195 -3.59 17.64 0.44
CA LEU A 195 -2.17 18.00 0.37
C LEU A 195 -1.74 18.53 -1.00
N ASN A 196 -2.59 18.41 -2.00
CA ASN A 196 -2.39 18.98 -3.33
C ASN A 196 -3.01 20.39 -3.47
N ALA A 197 -3.95 20.75 -2.60
CA ALA A 197 -4.59 22.07 -2.58
C ALA A 197 -3.65 23.12 -1.95
#